data_387c036803bdc2da807dbab33f1a935f
#
_entry.id   387c036803bdc2da807dbab33f1a935f
#
_cell.length_a   1.000
_cell.length_b   1.000
_cell.length_c   1.000
_cell.angle_alpha   90.00
_cell.angle_beta   90.00
_cell.angle_gamma   90.00
#
_symmetry.space_group_name_H-M   'P 1'
#
loop_
_entity.id
_entity.type
_entity.pdbx_description
1 polymer ?
#
loop_
_entity_poly.entity_id
_entity_poly.type
_entity_poly.pdbx_seq_one_letter_code
_entity_poly.pdbx_strand_id
1 'polypeptide(L)'
;MACYDCFFVQSMPRASKQQARYAVGRCLMLWSSNDVTQQGSRPKTKLAIKGVKLKISLISAVSENGVIGSGPDIPWSVKGEQLLFKALTYNQWLLVGRKTFDSMGVLPNRKYAVVSKNGISSSNENVLVFPSIENALKELSKVTDHVYVSGGGQIYNSLIEKADIIHLSTVHVEVEGDIKFPIMPENFNLVFEQFFMSNIKYTYQIWKKG
;
A
#
# COMPACT_ATOMS: atom_id res chain seq x y z
N MET A 1 7.49 -12.92 23.68
CA MET A 1 6.43 -12.42 22.78
C MET A 1 6.59 -13.09 21.45
N ALA A 2 5.83 -14.13 21.18
CA ALA A 2 5.91 -14.91 19.92
C ALA A 2 5.26 -14.11 18.79
N CYS A 3 5.98 -13.99 17.69
CA CYS A 3 5.60 -13.21 16.54
C CYS A 3 4.34 -13.79 15.89
N TYR A 4 3.23 -13.06 15.88
CA TYR A 4 1.95 -13.44 15.25
C TYR A 4 2.11 -13.74 13.74
N ASP A 5 3.18 -13.29 13.13
CA ASP A 5 3.49 -13.49 11.70
C ASP A 5 3.92 -14.93 11.35
N CYS A 6 4.46 -15.69 12.29
CA CYS A 6 4.87 -17.09 12.05
C CYS A 6 3.68 -18.06 11.95
N PHE A 7 2.57 -17.78 12.62
CA PHE A 7 1.43 -18.70 12.68
C PHE A 7 0.62 -18.73 11.36
N PHE A 8 0.56 -17.59 10.65
CA PHE A 8 -0.23 -17.48 9.43
C PHE A 8 0.46 -18.13 8.21
N VAL A 9 1.79 -18.14 8.18
CA VAL A 9 2.56 -18.80 7.11
C VAL A 9 2.50 -20.35 7.25
N GLN A 10 2.28 -20.88 8.44
CA GLN A 10 2.22 -22.34 8.66
C GLN A 10 0.93 -22.99 8.16
N SER A 11 -0.17 -22.26 8.03
CA SER A 11 -1.48 -22.78 7.60
C SER A 11 -1.69 -22.80 6.08
N MET A 12 -0.74 -22.31 5.28
CA MET A 12 -0.84 -22.31 3.81
C MET A 12 -0.31 -23.62 3.20
N PRO A 13 -0.86 -24.09 2.07
CA PRO A 13 -0.29 -25.19 1.29
C PRO A 13 1.15 -24.89 0.86
N ARG A 14 2.02 -25.90 0.79
CA ARG A 14 3.47 -25.71 0.51
C ARG A 14 3.76 -24.92 -0.77
N ALA A 15 2.98 -25.11 -1.83
CA ALA A 15 3.13 -24.41 -3.11
C ALA A 15 2.90 -22.88 -3.01
N SER A 16 1.85 -22.45 -2.30
CA SER A 16 1.53 -21.02 -2.14
C SER A 16 2.50 -20.29 -1.21
N LYS A 17 3.08 -21.00 -0.22
CA LYS A 17 4.15 -20.45 0.64
C LYS A 17 5.42 -20.14 -0.14
N GLN A 18 5.77 -20.98 -1.10
CA GLN A 18 6.98 -20.83 -1.90
C GLN A 18 6.83 -19.69 -2.91
N GLN A 19 5.66 -19.57 -3.54
CA GLN A 19 5.36 -18.48 -4.49
C GLN A 19 5.29 -17.11 -3.79
N ALA A 20 4.63 -17.02 -2.63
CA ALA A 20 4.61 -15.78 -1.85
C ALA A 20 6.01 -15.35 -1.40
N ARG A 21 6.86 -16.27 -0.95
CA ARG A 21 8.27 -16.00 -0.61
C ARG A 21 9.09 -15.57 -1.81
N TYR A 22 8.83 -16.14 -2.99
CA TYR A 22 9.55 -15.82 -4.22
C TYR A 22 9.18 -14.44 -4.77
N ALA A 23 7.91 -14.07 -4.72
CA ALA A 23 7.43 -12.76 -5.13
C ALA A 23 7.94 -11.64 -4.20
N VAL A 24 7.88 -11.87 -2.89
CA VAL A 24 8.43 -10.92 -1.88
C VAL A 24 9.95 -10.80 -2.05
N GLY A 25 10.67 -11.92 -2.26
CA GLY A 25 12.12 -11.93 -2.48
C GLY A 25 12.53 -11.18 -3.75
N ARG A 26 11.83 -11.37 -4.88
CA ARG A 26 12.11 -10.64 -6.13
C ARG A 26 11.73 -9.16 -6.06
N CYS A 27 10.64 -8.82 -5.39
CA CYS A 27 10.27 -7.42 -5.17
C CYS A 27 11.30 -6.69 -4.29
N LEU A 28 11.82 -7.36 -3.25
CA LEU A 28 12.88 -6.84 -2.39
C LEU A 28 14.24 -6.75 -3.12
N MET A 29 14.57 -7.70 -4.02
CA MET A 29 15.84 -7.66 -4.77
C MET A 29 15.90 -6.54 -5.80
N LEU A 30 14.77 -6.12 -6.37
CA LEU A 30 14.72 -4.95 -7.27
C LEU A 30 14.88 -3.62 -6.53
N TRP A 31 14.83 -3.64 -5.19
CA TRP A 31 15.03 -2.45 -4.35
C TRP A 31 16.35 -2.48 -3.55
N SER A 32 17.05 -3.62 -3.52
CA SER A 32 18.22 -3.85 -2.66
C SER A 32 19.58 -3.63 -3.33
N SER A 33 19.71 -2.70 -4.25
CA SER A 33 21.02 -2.27 -4.70
C SER A 33 21.39 -0.89 -4.15
N ASN A 34 21.39 -0.74 -2.82
CA ASN A 34 22.34 0.10 -2.09
C ASN A 34 22.08 0.00 -0.58
N ASP A 35 23.17 -0.33 0.14
CA ASP A 35 23.38 -0.20 1.58
C ASP A 35 22.76 -1.21 2.55
N VAL A 36 23.53 -2.29 2.76
CA VAL A 36 23.59 -2.98 4.05
C VAL A 36 25.03 -2.97 4.53
N THR A 37 25.36 -2.02 5.37
CA THR A 37 26.35 -2.18 6.48
C THR A 37 26.21 -0.99 7.43
N GLN A 38 25.74 -1.18 8.65
CA GLN A 38 26.39 -0.88 9.93
C GLN A 38 25.38 -0.89 11.08
N GLN A 39 25.61 -1.80 12.01
CA GLN A 39 25.11 -1.71 13.37
C GLN A 39 25.81 -0.53 14.07
N GLY A 40 25.02 0.46 14.49
CA GLY A 40 25.47 1.60 15.29
C GLY A 40 24.29 2.32 15.89
N SER A 41 24.34 2.60 17.18
CA SER A 41 23.37 3.31 18.00
C SER A 41 22.69 4.49 17.26
N ARG A 42 21.34 4.49 17.23
CA ARG A 42 20.53 5.52 16.57
C ARG A 42 20.74 6.89 17.21
N PRO A 43 21.24 7.90 16.51
CA PRO A 43 21.09 9.28 16.90
C PRO A 43 19.61 9.70 16.62
N LYS A 44 18.95 10.29 17.61
CA LYS A 44 17.67 10.99 17.45
C LYS A 44 17.90 12.34 16.74
N THR A 45 18.34 12.32 15.51
CA THR A 45 18.42 13.54 14.71
C THR A 45 17.41 13.45 13.60
N LYS A 46 16.33 14.25 13.69
CA LYS A 46 15.46 14.56 12.55
C LYS A 46 16.31 15.22 11.47
N LEU A 47 16.97 14.45 10.60
CA LEU A 47 17.50 15.00 9.37
C LEU A 47 16.29 15.42 8.52
N ALA A 48 16.10 16.73 8.37
CA ALA A 48 15.19 17.27 7.37
C ALA A 48 15.74 16.84 5.99
N ILE A 49 15.02 16.00 5.27
CA ILE A 49 15.36 15.57 3.91
C ILE A 49 15.14 16.78 3.00
N LYS A 50 16.16 17.64 2.87
CA LYS A 50 16.11 18.78 1.95
C LYS A 50 16.37 18.29 0.53
N GLY A 51 15.37 18.45 -0.36
CA GLY A 51 15.58 18.37 -1.82
C GLY A 51 15.23 17.04 -2.49
N VAL A 52 14.75 16.03 -1.78
CA VAL A 52 14.24 14.80 -2.41
C VAL A 52 12.75 14.97 -2.72
N LYS A 53 12.38 14.75 -3.98
CA LYS A 53 10.96 14.73 -4.39
C LYS A 53 10.26 13.56 -3.69
N LEU A 54 9.14 13.81 -3.01
CA LEU A 54 8.32 12.79 -2.39
C LEU A 54 7.79 11.83 -3.48
N LYS A 55 8.16 10.57 -3.40
CA LYS A 55 7.67 9.50 -4.28
C LYS A 55 6.28 9.05 -3.83
N ILE A 56 5.36 8.94 -4.76
CA ILE A 56 3.97 8.55 -4.51
C ILE A 56 3.73 7.19 -5.17
N SER A 57 3.40 6.18 -4.36
CA SER A 57 2.97 4.87 -4.86
C SER A 57 1.51 4.62 -4.50
N LEU A 58 0.69 4.27 -5.47
CA LEU A 58 -0.65 3.74 -5.20
C LEU A 58 -0.56 2.24 -4.95
N ILE A 59 -1.36 1.73 -4.01
CA ILE A 59 -1.47 0.29 -3.75
C ILE A 59 -2.95 -0.08 -3.57
N SER A 60 -3.44 -1.01 -4.39
CA SER A 60 -4.85 -1.44 -4.37
C SER A 60 -4.99 -2.88 -4.85
N ALA A 61 -6.04 -3.56 -4.36
CA ALA A 61 -6.62 -4.71 -5.02
C ALA A 61 -7.88 -4.27 -5.76
N VAL A 62 -8.14 -4.85 -6.93
CA VAL A 62 -9.25 -4.51 -7.80
C VAL A 62 -9.83 -5.78 -8.42
N SER A 63 -11.16 -5.86 -8.55
CA SER A 63 -11.82 -6.93 -9.32
C SER A 63 -11.66 -6.75 -10.82
N GLU A 64 -11.98 -7.76 -11.63
CA GLU A 64 -11.91 -7.67 -13.10
C GLU A 64 -12.80 -6.54 -13.67
N ASN A 65 -13.96 -6.30 -13.05
CA ASN A 65 -14.85 -5.19 -13.44
C ASN A 65 -14.52 -3.84 -12.77
N GLY A 66 -13.32 -3.72 -12.18
CA GLY A 66 -12.78 -2.45 -11.66
C GLY A 66 -13.26 -2.04 -10.27
N VAL A 67 -14.00 -2.88 -9.56
CA VAL A 67 -14.49 -2.58 -8.20
C VAL A 67 -13.35 -2.73 -7.19
N ILE A 68 -13.31 -1.81 -6.20
CA ILE A 68 -12.36 -1.81 -5.08
C ILE A 68 -13.06 -1.80 -3.72
N GLY A 69 -14.38 -1.65 -3.70
CA GLY A 69 -15.16 -1.62 -2.47
C GLY A 69 -16.66 -1.56 -2.72
N SER A 70 -17.42 -1.98 -1.71
CA SER A 70 -18.88 -1.89 -1.62
C SER A 70 -19.24 -1.34 -0.25
N GLY A 71 -19.65 -0.07 -0.20
CA GLY A 71 -19.80 0.64 1.06
C GLY A 71 -18.49 0.68 1.89
N PRO A 72 -18.49 0.15 3.14
CA PRO A 72 -17.27 0.10 3.98
C PRO A 72 -16.38 -1.10 3.69
N ASP A 73 -16.85 -2.10 2.94
CA ASP A 73 -16.22 -3.41 2.82
C ASP A 73 -15.55 -3.64 1.46
N ILE A 74 -14.62 -4.59 1.45
CA ILE A 74 -14.04 -5.16 0.23
C ILE A 74 -14.86 -6.41 -0.09
N PRO A 75 -15.52 -6.52 -1.26
CA PRO A 75 -16.49 -7.58 -1.55
C PRO A 75 -15.87 -8.95 -1.91
N TRP A 76 -14.62 -9.18 -1.51
CA TRP A 76 -13.94 -10.47 -1.65
C TRP A 76 -12.96 -10.73 -0.51
N SER A 77 -12.52 -11.98 -0.39
CA SER A 77 -11.45 -12.38 0.51
C SER A 77 -10.47 -13.28 -0.22
N VAL A 78 -9.26 -12.77 -0.50
CA VAL A 78 -8.19 -13.46 -1.23
C VAL A 78 -7.05 -13.81 -0.30
N LYS A 79 -6.78 -15.12 -0.17
CA LYS A 79 -5.68 -15.60 0.68
C LYS A 79 -4.34 -15.27 0.02
N GLY A 80 -3.46 -14.61 0.77
CA GLY A 80 -2.10 -14.28 0.34
C GLY A 80 -1.94 -12.89 -0.27
N GLU A 81 -2.98 -12.29 -0.86
CA GLU A 81 -2.91 -10.94 -1.43
C GLU A 81 -2.53 -9.90 -0.36
N GLN A 82 -3.15 -9.98 0.81
CA GLN A 82 -2.84 -9.10 1.94
C GLN A 82 -1.37 -9.18 2.41
N LEU A 83 -0.64 -10.25 2.10
CA LEU A 83 0.80 -10.34 2.43
C LEU A 83 1.64 -9.41 1.57
N LEU A 84 1.25 -9.18 0.31
CA LEU A 84 1.90 -8.21 -0.57
C LEU A 84 1.72 -6.79 0.01
N PHE A 85 0.48 -6.43 0.37
CA PHE A 85 0.20 -5.17 1.04
C PHE A 85 1.02 -5.01 2.32
N LYS A 86 1.05 -6.04 3.17
CA LYS A 86 1.81 -6.02 4.43
C LYS A 86 3.30 -5.85 4.20
N ALA A 87 3.88 -6.52 3.20
CA ALA A 87 5.30 -6.45 2.89
C ALA A 87 5.70 -5.07 2.35
N LEU A 88 4.94 -4.54 1.40
CA LEU A 88 5.21 -3.25 0.75
C LEU A 88 5.07 -2.07 1.71
N THR A 89 4.11 -2.15 2.64
CA THR A 89 3.77 -1.04 3.54
C THR A 89 4.45 -1.11 4.91
N TYR A 90 5.26 -2.14 5.17
CA TYR A 90 5.94 -2.29 6.47
C TYR A 90 6.87 -1.10 6.76
N ASN A 91 6.70 -0.48 7.94
CA ASN A 91 7.41 0.73 8.35
C ASN A 91 7.25 1.95 7.40
N GLN A 92 6.22 1.96 6.55
CA GLN A 92 5.96 3.02 5.60
C GLN A 92 4.87 4.00 6.07
N TRP A 93 4.80 5.15 5.42
CA TRP A 93 3.69 6.08 5.53
C TRP A 93 2.57 5.65 4.58
N LEU A 94 1.36 5.53 5.13
CA LEU A 94 0.12 5.28 4.39
C LEU A 94 -0.72 6.56 4.34
N LEU A 95 -1.06 7.03 3.14
CA LEU A 95 -2.02 8.10 2.94
C LEU A 95 -3.37 7.49 2.60
N VAL A 96 -4.38 7.77 3.42
CA VAL A 96 -5.71 7.19 3.32
C VAL A 96 -6.80 8.23 3.57
N GLY A 97 -7.96 8.04 2.97
CA GLY A 97 -9.16 8.78 3.33
C GLY A 97 -9.77 8.26 4.64
N ARG A 98 -10.50 9.13 5.36
CA ARG A 98 -11.10 8.80 6.66
C ARG A 98 -11.91 7.51 6.64
N LYS A 99 -12.85 7.33 5.69
CA LYS A 99 -13.71 6.13 5.63
C LYS A 99 -12.88 4.84 5.50
N THR A 100 -11.85 4.84 4.67
CA THR A 100 -10.94 3.70 4.50
C THR A 100 -10.12 3.45 5.76
N PHE A 101 -9.69 4.51 6.45
CA PHE A 101 -8.99 4.37 7.72
C PHE A 101 -9.88 3.78 8.80
N ASP A 102 -11.13 4.23 8.90
CA ASP A 102 -12.12 3.72 9.87
C ASP A 102 -12.38 2.20 9.66
N SER A 103 -12.47 1.76 8.40
CA SER A 103 -12.67 0.37 8.01
C SER A 103 -11.41 -0.50 8.22
N MET A 104 -10.22 0.00 7.84
CA MET A 104 -8.97 -0.74 7.92
C MET A 104 -8.40 -0.82 9.35
N GLY A 105 -8.62 0.22 10.15
CA GLY A 105 -8.02 0.39 11.46
C GLY A 105 -6.50 0.66 11.43
N VAL A 106 -5.89 0.71 12.60
CA VAL A 106 -4.45 0.92 12.76
C VAL A 106 -3.70 -0.40 12.67
N LEU A 107 -2.99 -0.61 11.59
CA LEU A 107 -2.12 -1.78 11.43
C LEU A 107 -0.76 -1.55 12.13
N PRO A 108 -0.16 -2.59 12.73
CA PRO A 108 1.12 -2.46 13.42
C PRO A 108 2.25 -2.11 12.44
N ASN A 109 3.22 -1.33 12.91
CA ASN A 109 4.40 -0.92 12.16
C ASN A 109 4.07 -0.13 10.87
N ARG A 110 3.06 0.74 10.91
CA ARG A 110 2.72 1.71 9.85
C ARG A 110 2.51 3.07 10.47
N LYS A 111 2.73 4.11 9.65
CA LYS A 111 2.39 5.49 9.97
C LYS A 111 1.29 5.94 9.03
N TYR A 112 0.36 6.73 9.53
CA TYR A 112 -0.83 7.13 8.78
C TYR A 112 -0.90 8.63 8.60
N ALA A 113 -1.18 9.04 7.38
CA ALA A 113 -1.63 10.36 7.01
C ALA A 113 -3.10 10.24 6.59
N VAL A 114 -4.02 10.55 7.49
CA VAL A 114 -5.46 10.42 7.24
C VAL A 114 -6.01 11.74 6.73
N VAL A 115 -6.64 11.71 5.55
CA VAL A 115 -7.29 12.89 4.98
C VAL A 115 -8.74 12.94 5.45
N SER A 116 -9.08 14.00 6.21
CA SER A 116 -10.42 14.23 6.75
C SER A 116 -10.71 15.71 6.88
N LYS A 117 -11.79 16.19 6.23
CA LYS A 117 -12.22 17.59 6.34
C LYS A 117 -12.68 17.96 7.77
N ASN A 118 -13.30 17.03 8.46
CA ASN A 118 -13.88 17.23 9.79
C ASN A 118 -12.96 16.76 10.94
N GLY A 119 -11.71 16.39 10.60
CA GLY A 119 -10.82 15.76 11.57
C GLY A 119 -11.25 14.34 11.92
N ILE A 120 -10.44 13.68 12.73
CA ILE A 120 -10.74 12.44 13.47
C ILE A 120 -10.06 12.57 14.83
N SER A 121 -10.64 11.94 15.84
CA SER A 121 -9.97 11.80 17.13
C SER A 121 -9.15 10.50 17.11
N SER A 122 -7.84 10.60 17.24
CA SER A 122 -6.95 9.46 17.40
C SER A 122 -5.91 9.77 18.46
N SER A 123 -5.78 8.88 19.43
CA SER A 123 -4.72 8.94 20.46
C SER A 123 -3.43 8.24 20.02
N ASN A 124 -3.40 7.64 18.81
CA ASN A 124 -2.24 6.92 18.32
C ASN A 124 -1.23 7.88 17.69
N GLU A 125 -0.01 7.92 18.22
CA GLU A 125 1.09 8.77 17.75
C GLU A 125 1.52 8.54 16.30
N ASN A 126 1.19 7.35 15.74
CA ASN A 126 1.48 7.02 14.35
C ASN A 126 0.38 7.49 13.38
N VAL A 127 -0.63 8.22 13.85
CA VAL A 127 -1.75 8.73 13.04
C VAL A 127 -1.72 10.24 13.02
N LEU A 128 -1.45 10.82 11.86
CA LEU A 128 -1.57 12.24 11.60
C LEU A 128 -2.80 12.51 10.75
N VAL A 129 -3.53 13.58 11.07
CA VAL A 129 -4.76 13.95 10.38
C VAL A 129 -4.55 15.26 9.63
N PHE A 130 -4.98 15.29 8.37
CA PHE A 130 -4.81 16.44 7.49
C PHE A 130 -6.15 16.84 6.86
N PRO A 131 -6.43 18.13 6.71
CA PRO A 131 -7.68 18.61 6.11
C PRO A 131 -7.76 18.38 4.60
N SER A 132 -6.62 18.22 3.91
CA SER A 132 -6.55 17.96 2.48
C SER A 132 -5.36 17.08 2.10
N ILE A 133 -5.41 16.54 0.87
CA ILE A 133 -4.31 15.75 0.27
C ILE A 133 -3.05 16.62 0.13
N GLU A 134 -3.19 17.86 -0.31
CA GLU A 134 -2.09 18.80 -0.52
C GLU A 134 -1.34 19.07 0.79
N ASN A 135 -2.08 19.29 1.86
CA ASN A 135 -1.50 19.47 3.20
C ASN A 135 -0.77 18.22 3.66
N ALA A 136 -1.37 17.03 3.45
CA ALA A 136 -0.74 15.76 3.79
C ALA A 136 0.59 15.57 3.02
N LEU A 137 0.59 15.73 1.71
CA LEU A 137 1.79 15.57 0.89
C LEU A 137 2.89 16.59 1.25
N LYS A 138 2.50 17.85 1.50
CA LYS A 138 3.43 18.92 1.94
C LYS A 138 4.11 18.58 3.27
N GLU A 139 3.37 18.08 4.25
CA GLU A 139 3.96 17.71 5.54
C GLU A 139 4.75 16.40 5.46
N LEU A 140 4.27 15.41 4.69
CA LEU A 140 4.98 14.16 4.47
C LEU A 140 6.32 14.37 3.76
N SER A 141 6.42 15.27 2.78
CA SER A 141 7.68 15.56 2.09
C SER A 141 8.81 16.07 3.00
N LYS A 142 8.49 16.50 4.24
CA LYS A 142 9.47 16.92 5.24
C LYS A 142 10.02 15.78 6.09
N VAL A 143 9.34 14.60 6.09
CA VAL A 143 9.64 13.51 7.02
C VAL A 143 9.85 12.16 6.34
N THR A 144 9.51 12.04 5.05
CA THR A 144 9.73 10.83 4.25
C THR A 144 9.97 11.19 2.79
N ASP A 145 10.65 10.32 2.08
CA ASP A 145 10.85 10.38 0.63
C ASP A 145 9.84 9.53 -0.14
N HIS A 146 9.03 8.72 0.58
CA HIS A 146 8.06 7.83 -0.05
C HIS A 146 6.78 7.73 0.76
N VAL A 147 5.62 7.69 0.07
CA VAL A 147 4.30 7.46 0.65
C VAL A 147 3.52 6.46 -0.18
N TYR A 148 2.83 5.54 0.49
CA TYR A 148 1.88 4.62 -0.12
C TYR A 148 0.46 5.15 0.05
N VAL A 149 -0.23 5.36 -1.07
CA VAL A 149 -1.65 5.73 -1.11
C VAL A 149 -2.47 4.45 -1.11
N SER A 150 -3.26 4.21 -0.05
CA SER A 150 -4.04 2.98 0.15
C SER A 150 -5.56 3.21 0.15
N GLY A 151 -6.00 4.27 -0.50
CA GLY A 151 -7.41 4.48 -0.77
C GLY A 151 -8.06 5.57 0.06
N GLY A 152 -9.38 5.78 -0.05
CA GLY A 152 -10.34 5.12 -0.95
C GLY A 152 -10.41 5.74 -2.33
N GLY A 153 -11.48 5.45 -3.05
CA GLY A 153 -11.64 5.85 -4.46
C GLY A 153 -11.39 7.32 -4.75
N GLN A 154 -11.87 8.24 -3.92
CA GLN A 154 -11.63 9.68 -4.09
C GLN A 154 -10.14 10.03 -3.98
N ILE A 155 -9.39 9.39 -3.07
CA ILE A 155 -7.97 9.63 -2.91
C ILE A 155 -7.19 9.08 -4.12
N TYR A 156 -7.56 7.88 -4.60
CA TYR A 156 -6.96 7.32 -5.81
C TYR A 156 -7.20 8.21 -7.03
N ASN A 157 -8.45 8.64 -7.25
CA ASN A 157 -8.79 9.55 -8.36
C ASN A 157 -7.98 10.86 -8.32
N SER A 158 -7.74 11.42 -7.13
CA SER A 158 -7.00 12.67 -6.96
C SER A 158 -5.49 12.51 -7.18
N LEU A 159 -4.95 11.29 -7.02
CA LEU A 159 -3.50 11.06 -6.99
C LEU A 159 -2.97 10.17 -8.11
N ILE A 160 -3.81 9.52 -8.90
CA ILE A 160 -3.36 8.59 -9.93
C ILE A 160 -2.44 9.27 -10.94
N GLU A 161 -2.76 10.48 -11.39
CA GLU A 161 -1.94 11.26 -12.31
C GLU A 161 -0.62 11.77 -11.69
N LYS A 162 -0.57 11.85 -10.36
CA LYS A 162 0.61 12.30 -9.61
C LYS A 162 1.48 11.14 -9.14
N ALA A 163 1.00 9.91 -9.27
CA ALA A 163 1.72 8.72 -8.85
C ALA A 163 2.97 8.48 -9.70
N ASP A 164 4.01 7.97 -9.07
CA ASP A 164 5.24 7.51 -9.72
C ASP A 164 5.18 5.99 -9.98
N ILE A 165 4.48 5.25 -9.09
CA ILE A 165 4.31 3.79 -9.18
C ILE A 165 2.87 3.41 -8.78
N ILE A 166 2.33 2.37 -9.42
CA ILE A 166 1.07 1.75 -9.04
C ILE A 166 1.31 0.25 -8.82
N HIS A 167 0.99 -0.21 -7.62
CA HIS A 167 0.94 -1.61 -7.23
C HIS A 167 -0.51 -2.06 -7.28
N LEU A 168 -0.86 -2.91 -8.23
CA LEU A 168 -2.24 -3.32 -8.46
C LEU A 168 -2.35 -4.85 -8.40
N SER A 169 -3.22 -5.36 -7.54
CA SER A 169 -3.60 -6.76 -7.50
C SER A 169 -4.95 -6.92 -8.19
N THR A 170 -4.99 -7.42 -9.42
CA THR A 170 -6.25 -7.75 -10.11
C THR A 170 -6.75 -9.11 -9.63
N VAL A 171 -7.85 -9.11 -8.91
CA VAL A 171 -8.55 -10.31 -8.41
C VAL A 171 -9.48 -10.79 -9.50
N HIS A 172 -9.31 -12.04 -9.95
CA HIS A 172 -10.06 -12.65 -11.04
C HIS A 172 -11.47 -13.04 -10.60
N VAL A 173 -12.29 -12.03 -10.33
CA VAL A 173 -13.69 -12.12 -9.96
C VAL A 173 -14.41 -10.85 -10.41
N GLU A 174 -15.65 -10.97 -10.82
CA GLU A 174 -16.57 -9.85 -10.97
C GLU A 174 -17.45 -9.75 -9.74
N VAL A 175 -17.60 -8.56 -9.21
CA VAL A 175 -18.40 -8.30 -8.01
C VAL A 175 -19.19 -7.02 -8.15
N GLU A 176 -20.31 -6.93 -7.42
CA GLU A 176 -21.04 -5.69 -7.27
C GLU A 176 -20.35 -4.77 -6.26
N GLY A 177 -20.30 -3.47 -6.56
CA GLY A 177 -19.75 -2.47 -5.68
C GLY A 177 -19.85 -1.06 -6.27
N ASP A 178 -19.88 -0.09 -5.39
CA ASP A 178 -20.09 1.33 -5.71
C ASP A 178 -18.79 2.13 -5.88
N ILE A 179 -17.68 1.55 -5.45
CA ILE A 179 -16.38 2.20 -5.49
C ILE A 179 -15.47 1.50 -6.52
N LYS A 180 -15.03 2.27 -7.51
CA LYS A 180 -14.12 1.76 -8.57
C LYS A 180 -12.74 2.37 -8.48
N PHE A 181 -11.74 1.61 -8.91
CA PHE A 181 -10.38 2.12 -9.15
C PHE A 181 -10.42 3.05 -10.37
N PRO A 182 -9.66 4.15 -10.39
CA PRO A 182 -9.59 5.03 -11.56
C PRO A 182 -8.98 4.30 -12.76
N ILE A 183 -9.32 4.80 -13.95
CA ILE A 183 -8.72 4.29 -15.19
C ILE A 183 -7.20 4.52 -15.14
N MET A 184 -6.44 3.49 -15.52
CA MET A 184 -4.98 3.57 -15.60
C MET A 184 -4.58 4.61 -16.65
N PRO A 185 -3.77 5.63 -16.32
CA PRO A 185 -3.29 6.59 -17.30
C PRO A 185 -2.37 5.94 -18.35
N GLU A 186 -2.43 6.41 -19.60
CA GLU A 186 -1.66 5.85 -20.72
C GLU A 186 -0.14 5.95 -20.57
N ASN A 187 0.32 6.89 -19.73
CA ASN A 187 1.74 7.11 -19.48
C ASN A 187 2.34 6.18 -18.39
N PHE A 188 1.62 5.13 -18.00
CA PHE A 188 2.14 4.08 -17.13
C PHE A 188 2.51 2.83 -17.93
N ASN A 189 3.71 2.31 -17.67
CA ASN A 189 4.23 1.09 -18.29
C ASN A 189 4.23 -0.06 -17.28
N LEU A 190 3.73 -1.23 -17.69
CA LEU A 190 3.83 -2.45 -16.90
C LEU A 190 5.29 -2.88 -16.83
N VAL A 191 5.86 -2.95 -15.62
CA VAL A 191 7.26 -3.32 -15.41
C VAL A 191 7.44 -4.66 -14.68
N PHE A 192 6.37 -5.14 -14.06
CA PHE A 192 6.37 -6.44 -13.39
C PHE A 192 4.95 -7.02 -13.34
N GLU A 193 4.83 -8.33 -13.54
CA GLU A 193 3.57 -9.05 -13.40
C GLU A 193 3.83 -10.44 -12.80
N GLN A 194 2.94 -10.86 -11.90
CA GLN A 194 2.98 -12.19 -11.30
C GLN A 194 1.57 -12.70 -11.03
N PHE A 195 1.25 -13.85 -11.62
CA PHE A 195 0.00 -14.56 -11.36
C PHE A 195 0.11 -15.45 -10.13
N PHE A 196 -0.96 -15.49 -9.32
CA PHE A 196 -1.07 -16.28 -8.11
C PHE A 196 -2.29 -17.19 -8.14
N MET A 197 -2.06 -18.48 -7.87
CA MET A 197 -3.11 -19.46 -7.63
C MET A 197 -3.49 -19.43 -6.14
N SER A 198 -4.72 -19.00 -5.83
CA SER A 198 -5.25 -18.93 -4.48
C SER A 198 -6.71 -19.42 -4.46
N ASN A 199 -7.44 -19.21 -3.34
CA ASN A 199 -8.88 -19.46 -3.28
C ASN A 199 -9.67 -18.66 -4.34
N ILE A 200 -9.26 -17.45 -4.62
CA ILE A 200 -9.58 -16.68 -5.81
C ILE A 200 -8.24 -16.35 -6.46
N LYS A 201 -8.10 -16.60 -7.75
CA LYS A 201 -6.89 -16.27 -8.50
C LYS A 201 -6.70 -14.75 -8.53
N TYR A 202 -5.46 -14.30 -8.57
CA TYR A 202 -5.16 -12.88 -8.74
C TYR A 202 -3.82 -12.67 -9.43
N THR A 203 -3.70 -11.53 -10.11
CA THR A 203 -2.46 -11.09 -10.76
C THR A 203 -1.97 -9.82 -10.09
N TYR A 204 -0.77 -9.86 -9.54
CA TYR A 204 -0.10 -8.67 -9.01
C TYR A 204 0.74 -8.02 -10.07
N GLN A 205 0.59 -6.71 -10.22
CA GLN A 205 1.25 -5.90 -11.24
C GLN A 205 1.92 -4.68 -10.62
N ILE A 206 3.07 -4.29 -11.20
CA ILE A 206 3.73 -3.02 -10.90
C ILE A 206 3.78 -2.20 -12.17
N TRP A 207 3.19 -1.02 -12.11
CA TRP A 207 3.18 -0.04 -13.19
C TRP A 207 4.04 1.15 -12.78
N LYS A 208 4.89 1.64 -13.67
CA LYS A 208 5.71 2.83 -13.46
C LYS A 208 5.35 3.88 -14.47
N LYS A 209 5.33 5.13 -14.01
CA LYS A 209 5.20 6.30 -14.87
C LYS A 209 6.39 6.39 -15.80
N GLY A 210 6.13 6.57 -17.13
CA GLY A 210 7.14 6.78 -18.18
C GLY A 210 7.73 8.17 -18.15
#